data_c2e3bfd9ee2eb6c46ac4ff2f0190d261
#
_entry.id   c2e3bfd9ee2eb6c46ac4ff2f0190d261
#
_cell.length_a   1.000
_cell.length_b   1.000
_cell.length_c   1.000
_cell.angle_alpha   90.00
_cell.angle_beta   90.00
_cell.angle_gamma   90.00
#
_symmetry.space_group_name_H-M   'P 1'
#
loop_
_entity.id
_entity.type
_entity.pdbx_description
1 polymer ?
#
loop_
_entity_poly.entity_id
_entity_poly.type
_entity_poly.pdbx_seq_one_letter_code
_entity_poly.pdbx_strand_id
1 'polypeptide(L)'
;MSLLAVKNLSLSFGGLQVLSDVSFEVVPGEVFAIIGPNGAGKTSILNSISGFYHPDEGQVFFEDRDITRLAAHRRAALGIGRTFQNIALYRGMSALDNIKLGAHSHLKTGLLASLCYWGPAHREEMALRRKVEKEIIDFLEIEAIRKLPVGSLAYGLQKRVELGRALAMRPKILLMDEPVTGMNAEETEDMARFILDINEEHNMTIVLIEHDMKVIMDISDRVLVLNFGQKLAEGKPEDVQQHPEVIKAYLGEKKARNGHIPSAAR
;
A
#
# COMPACT_ATOMS: atom_id res chain seq x y z
N MET A 1 8.17 13.08 -16.31
CA MET A 1 8.03 11.65 -16.61
C MET A 1 7.32 11.01 -15.44
N SER A 2 6.30 10.22 -15.69
CA SER A 2 5.57 9.49 -14.65
C SER A 2 6.36 8.25 -14.22
N LEU A 3 6.33 7.91 -12.92
CA LEU A 3 6.89 6.66 -12.40
C LEU A 3 5.93 5.49 -12.67
N LEU A 4 4.63 5.75 -12.48
CA LEU A 4 3.55 4.80 -12.74
C LEU A 4 2.51 5.46 -13.63
N ALA A 5 2.07 4.78 -14.68
CA ALA A 5 0.93 5.22 -15.50
C ALA A 5 -0.05 4.07 -15.69
N VAL A 6 -1.32 4.37 -15.46
CA VAL A 6 -2.46 3.48 -15.71
C VAL A 6 -3.26 4.11 -16.84
N LYS A 7 -3.50 3.34 -17.92
CA LYS A 7 -4.16 3.84 -19.14
C LYS A 7 -5.35 2.97 -19.49
N ASN A 8 -6.54 3.58 -19.51
CA ASN A 8 -7.82 2.99 -19.93
C ASN A 8 -8.11 1.63 -19.27
N LEU A 9 -7.81 1.51 -17.95
CA LEU A 9 -7.89 0.27 -17.20
C LEU A 9 -9.35 -0.15 -17.01
N SER A 10 -9.73 -1.31 -17.53
CA SER A 10 -11.03 -1.95 -17.34
C SER A 10 -10.85 -3.35 -16.77
N LEU A 11 -11.71 -3.72 -15.80
CA LEU A 11 -11.66 -5.00 -15.11
C LEU A 11 -13.06 -5.47 -14.73
N SER A 12 -13.36 -6.75 -15.02
CA SER A 12 -14.63 -7.38 -14.69
C SER A 12 -14.45 -8.71 -13.97
N PHE A 13 -15.41 -9.07 -13.14
CA PHE A 13 -15.49 -10.39 -12.48
C PHE A 13 -16.87 -10.99 -12.70
N GLY A 14 -16.95 -12.14 -13.40
CA GLY A 14 -18.21 -12.86 -13.61
C GLY A 14 -19.31 -11.98 -14.23
N GLY A 15 -18.95 -11.07 -15.15
CA GLY A 15 -19.87 -10.13 -15.81
C GLY A 15 -20.14 -8.83 -15.04
N LEU A 16 -19.65 -8.70 -13.79
CA LEU A 16 -19.72 -7.43 -13.05
C LEU A 16 -18.50 -6.58 -13.40
N GLN A 17 -18.70 -5.43 -14.02
CA GLN A 17 -17.65 -4.46 -14.28
C GLN A 17 -17.27 -3.73 -12.99
N VAL A 18 -16.00 -3.86 -12.57
CA VAL A 18 -15.47 -3.28 -11.34
C VAL A 18 -14.64 -2.03 -11.62
N LEU A 19 -13.95 -1.99 -12.77
CA LEU A 19 -13.24 -0.81 -13.26
C LEU A 19 -13.63 -0.58 -14.72
N SER A 20 -13.83 0.66 -15.09
CA SER A 20 -14.23 1.08 -16.43
C SER A 20 -13.44 2.30 -16.85
N ASP A 21 -12.53 2.11 -17.81
CA ASP A 21 -11.75 3.17 -18.45
C ASP A 21 -11.01 4.11 -17.49
N VAL A 22 -10.36 3.56 -16.45
CA VAL A 22 -9.64 4.35 -15.45
C VAL A 22 -8.25 4.68 -15.95
N SER A 23 -7.93 5.99 -15.99
CA SER A 23 -6.60 6.49 -16.38
C SER A 23 -6.08 7.52 -15.38
N PHE A 24 -4.82 7.36 -14.96
CA PHE A 24 -4.08 8.30 -14.12
C PHE A 24 -2.58 8.03 -14.19
N GLU A 25 -1.79 9.00 -13.71
CA GLU A 25 -0.33 8.90 -13.63
C GLU A 25 0.13 9.29 -12.22
N VAL A 26 1.24 8.72 -11.77
CA VAL A 26 1.90 9.07 -10.52
C VAL A 26 3.34 9.49 -10.81
N VAL A 27 3.75 10.65 -10.32
CA VAL A 27 5.10 11.17 -10.53
C VAL A 27 6.05 10.68 -9.43
N PRO A 28 7.38 10.64 -9.69
CA PRO A 28 8.35 10.28 -8.65
C PRO A 28 8.28 11.21 -7.44
N GLY A 29 8.33 10.65 -6.23
CA GLY A 29 8.30 11.39 -4.96
C GLY A 29 6.93 11.91 -4.55
N GLU A 30 5.86 11.55 -5.26
CA GLU A 30 4.49 11.97 -4.96
C GLU A 30 3.82 11.05 -3.95
N VAL A 31 3.05 11.61 -3.03
CA VAL A 31 2.05 10.91 -2.22
C VAL A 31 0.70 11.03 -2.90
N PHE A 32 0.30 9.97 -3.59
CA PHE A 32 -0.93 9.90 -4.38
C PHE A 32 -2.00 9.08 -3.67
N ALA A 33 -3.13 9.70 -3.31
CA ALA A 33 -4.24 9.02 -2.65
C ALA A 33 -5.32 8.58 -3.65
N ILE A 34 -5.88 7.40 -3.42
CA ILE A 34 -7.06 6.90 -4.14
C ILE A 34 -8.20 6.76 -3.13
N ILE A 35 -9.24 7.56 -3.32
CA ILE A 35 -10.40 7.59 -2.44
C ILE A 35 -11.69 7.23 -3.20
N GLY A 36 -12.77 7.01 -2.45
CA GLY A 36 -14.08 6.74 -3.02
C GLY A 36 -14.92 5.84 -2.12
N PRO A 37 -16.19 5.69 -2.40
CA PRO A 37 -17.12 4.82 -1.68
C PRO A 37 -16.66 3.35 -1.61
N ASN A 38 -17.24 2.59 -0.68
CA ASN A 38 -17.01 1.15 -0.62
C ASN A 38 -17.53 0.48 -1.90
N GLY A 39 -16.72 -0.40 -2.48
CA GLY A 39 -17.04 -1.02 -3.76
C GLY A 39 -16.71 -0.16 -4.99
N ALA A 40 -16.12 1.03 -4.84
CA ALA A 40 -15.73 1.87 -5.97
C ALA A 40 -14.58 1.32 -6.84
N GLY A 41 -13.93 0.20 -6.46
CA GLY A 41 -12.86 -0.41 -7.24
C GLY A 41 -11.43 -0.07 -6.77
N LYS A 42 -11.26 0.65 -5.66
CA LYS A 42 -9.94 1.11 -5.17
C LYS A 42 -8.92 -0.02 -5.01
N THR A 43 -9.23 -1.05 -4.22
CA THR A 43 -8.34 -2.21 -4.01
C THR A 43 -8.10 -2.97 -5.33
N SER A 44 -9.06 -2.96 -6.27
CA SER A 44 -8.89 -3.58 -7.59
C SER A 44 -7.85 -2.86 -8.43
N ILE A 45 -7.73 -1.53 -8.33
CA ILE A 45 -6.63 -0.77 -8.93
C ILE A 45 -5.28 -1.22 -8.36
N LEU A 46 -5.11 -1.25 -7.02
CA LEU A 46 -3.85 -1.70 -6.42
C LEU A 46 -3.53 -3.16 -6.79
N ASN A 47 -4.55 -4.03 -6.87
CA ASN A 47 -4.39 -5.41 -7.32
C ASN A 47 -3.93 -5.48 -8.78
N SER A 48 -4.43 -4.59 -9.64
CA SER A 48 -4.02 -4.51 -11.05
C SER A 48 -2.59 -3.96 -11.18
N ILE A 49 -2.20 -2.96 -10.39
CA ILE A 49 -0.84 -2.40 -10.38
C ILE A 49 0.16 -3.43 -9.83
N SER A 50 -0.17 -4.14 -8.77
CA SER A 50 0.71 -5.14 -8.14
C SER A 50 0.75 -6.50 -8.86
N GLY A 51 -0.13 -6.72 -9.87
CA GLY A 51 -0.13 -7.94 -10.69
C GLY A 51 -0.88 -9.11 -10.09
N PHE A 52 -1.74 -8.88 -9.09
CA PHE A 52 -2.68 -9.88 -8.59
C PHE A 52 -3.88 -10.05 -9.52
N TYR A 53 -4.30 -8.96 -10.17
CA TYR A 53 -5.31 -8.99 -11.22
C TYR A 53 -4.71 -8.56 -12.55
N HIS A 54 -5.15 -9.19 -13.61
CA HIS A 54 -4.85 -8.77 -14.99
C HIS A 54 -6.09 -8.06 -15.53
N PRO A 55 -5.97 -6.81 -15.98
CA PRO A 55 -7.09 -6.09 -16.55
C PRO A 55 -7.58 -6.76 -17.84
N ASP A 56 -8.87 -6.61 -18.13
CA ASP A 56 -9.46 -7.06 -19.39
C ASP A 56 -9.00 -6.16 -20.54
N GLU A 57 -8.97 -4.82 -20.28
CA GLU A 57 -8.51 -3.81 -21.22
C GLU A 57 -7.59 -2.79 -20.51
N GLY A 58 -6.82 -2.06 -21.30
CA GLY A 58 -5.91 -1.04 -20.85
C GLY A 58 -4.53 -1.56 -20.48
N GLN A 59 -3.69 -0.68 -19.95
CA GLN A 59 -2.28 -0.94 -19.71
C GLN A 59 -1.80 -0.30 -18.43
N VAL A 60 -0.81 -0.94 -17.80
CA VAL A 60 -0.07 -0.42 -16.65
C VAL A 60 1.40 -0.29 -17.03
N PHE A 61 1.94 0.91 -16.90
CA PHE A 61 3.36 1.20 -17.15
C PHE A 61 4.07 1.55 -15.85
N PHE A 62 5.27 1.06 -15.69
CA PHE A 62 6.17 1.42 -14.60
C PHE A 62 7.55 1.75 -15.18
N GLU A 63 8.04 2.98 -14.94
CA GLU A 63 9.27 3.50 -15.57
C GLU A 63 9.24 3.31 -17.10
N ASP A 64 8.15 3.76 -17.74
CA ASP A 64 7.88 3.63 -19.18
C ASP A 64 7.82 2.19 -19.73
N ARG A 65 7.98 1.19 -18.87
CA ARG A 65 7.88 -0.24 -19.23
C ARG A 65 6.46 -0.73 -19.05
N ASP A 66 5.88 -1.36 -20.05
CA ASP A 66 4.61 -2.07 -19.91
C ASP A 66 4.77 -3.29 -18.98
N ILE A 67 4.04 -3.26 -17.87
CA ILE A 67 4.02 -4.32 -16.86
C ILE A 67 2.67 -5.05 -16.80
N THR A 68 1.73 -4.75 -17.69
CA THR A 68 0.34 -5.21 -17.66
C THR A 68 0.21 -6.72 -17.48
N ARG A 69 1.05 -7.49 -18.15
CA ARG A 69 1.04 -8.97 -18.09
C ARG A 69 2.13 -9.57 -17.21
N LEU A 70 2.94 -8.73 -16.52
CA LEU A 70 3.98 -9.24 -15.63
C LEU A 70 3.36 -9.81 -14.34
N ALA A 71 3.84 -10.98 -13.93
CA ALA A 71 3.46 -11.60 -12.66
C ALA A 71 3.91 -10.74 -11.45
N ALA A 72 3.18 -10.80 -10.33
CA ALA A 72 3.39 -9.99 -9.15
C ALA A 72 4.84 -10.01 -8.62
N HIS A 73 5.48 -11.20 -8.55
CA HIS A 73 6.87 -11.31 -8.09
C HIS A 73 7.87 -10.58 -8.99
N ARG A 74 7.61 -10.48 -10.30
CA ARG A 74 8.46 -9.72 -11.24
C ARG A 74 8.25 -8.23 -11.06
N ARG A 75 7.02 -7.78 -10.76
CA ARG A 75 6.74 -6.37 -10.45
C ARG A 75 7.40 -5.96 -9.13
N ALA A 76 7.35 -6.82 -8.11
CA ALA A 76 8.09 -6.62 -6.87
C ALA A 76 9.59 -6.45 -7.11
N ALA A 77 10.20 -7.30 -7.99
CA ALA A 77 11.60 -7.20 -8.37
C ALA A 77 11.96 -5.91 -9.14
N LEU A 78 10.98 -5.24 -9.78
CA LEU A 78 11.16 -3.92 -10.40
C LEU A 78 11.14 -2.77 -9.38
N GLY A 79 10.71 -3.03 -8.14
CA GLY A 79 10.63 -2.04 -7.07
C GLY A 79 9.20 -1.60 -6.74
N ILE A 80 8.18 -2.40 -7.04
CA ILE A 80 6.81 -2.14 -6.59
C ILE A 80 6.59 -2.87 -5.27
N GLY A 81 6.67 -2.13 -4.15
CA GLY A 81 6.36 -2.62 -2.80
C GLY A 81 4.88 -2.52 -2.49
N ARG A 82 4.37 -3.37 -1.59
CA ARG A 82 2.97 -3.31 -1.16
C ARG A 82 2.81 -3.73 0.30
N THR A 83 1.97 -2.98 1.03
CA THR A 83 1.31 -3.44 2.26
C THR A 83 -0.09 -3.96 1.92
N PHE A 84 -0.68 -4.77 2.80
CA PHE A 84 -2.00 -5.35 2.56
C PHE A 84 -2.99 -4.85 3.62
N GLN A 85 -4.26 -4.76 3.25
CA GLN A 85 -5.34 -4.40 4.18
C GLN A 85 -5.37 -5.34 5.40
N ASN A 86 -5.28 -6.65 5.15
CA ASN A 86 -5.14 -7.65 6.21
C ASN A 86 -3.66 -7.92 6.47
N ILE A 87 -3.24 -7.77 7.72
CA ILE A 87 -1.85 -8.00 8.11
C ILE A 87 -1.41 -9.42 7.76
N ALA A 88 -0.46 -9.52 6.83
CA ALA A 88 0.08 -10.79 6.33
C ALA A 88 1.44 -11.12 6.95
N LEU A 89 1.56 -11.03 8.28
CA LEU A 89 2.78 -11.33 9.02
C LEU A 89 2.79 -12.78 9.54
N TYR A 90 3.99 -13.35 9.69
CA TYR A 90 4.18 -14.65 10.29
C TYR A 90 4.15 -14.52 11.81
N ARG A 91 3.01 -14.85 12.42
CA ARG A 91 2.70 -14.60 13.84
C ARG A 91 3.70 -15.20 14.83
N GLY A 92 4.29 -16.35 14.52
CA GLY A 92 5.29 -17.04 15.36
C GLY A 92 6.71 -16.49 15.23
N MET A 93 6.98 -15.63 14.22
CA MET A 93 8.30 -15.03 14.02
C MET A 93 8.40 -13.68 14.74
N SER A 94 9.64 -13.30 15.09
CA SER A 94 9.90 -11.98 15.66
C SER A 94 9.59 -10.85 14.67
N ALA A 95 9.42 -9.62 15.20
CA ALA A 95 9.25 -8.43 14.35
C ALA A 95 10.45 -8.27 13.40
N LEU A 96 11.67 -8.40 13.92
CA LEU A 96 12.90 -8.34 13.12
C LEU A 96 12.93 -9.37 11.98
N ASP A 97 12.58 -10.63 12.29
CA ASP A 97 12.62 -11.68 11.26
C ASP A 97 11.54 -11.49 10.19
N ASN A 98 10.34 -11.00 10.57
CA ASN A 98 9.31 -10.61 9.61
C ASN A 98 9.80 -9.51 8.66
N ILE A 99 10.49 -8.48 9.18
CA ILE A 99 11.05 -7.40 8.36
C ILE A 99 12.16 -7.94 7.44
N LYS A 100 13.06 -8.78 7.95
CA LYS A 100 14.13 -9.42 7.15
C LYS A 100 13.59 -10.22 5.96
N LEU A 101 12.40 -10.84 6.09
CA LEU A 101 11.77 -11.54 4.97
C LEU A 101 11.49 -10.61 3.77
N GLY A 102 11.19 -9.33 4.01
CA GLY A 102 11.02 -8.35 2.93
C GLY A 102 12.28 -8.18 2.08
N ALA A 103 13.45 -8.28 2.71
CA ALA A 103 14.74 -8.13 2.02
C ALA A 103 15.22 -9.42 1.33
N HIS A 104 14.49 -10.54 1.41
CA HIS A 104 14.91 -11.82 0.86
C HIS A 104 15.22 -11.77 -0.64
N SER A 105 14.51 -10.94 -1.40
CA SER A 105 14.75 -10.76 -2.85
C SER A 105 16.12 -10.17 -3.18
N HIS A 106 16.79 -9.54 -2.21
CA HIS A 106 18.12 -8.93 -2.38
C HIS A 106 19.27 -9.83 -1.94
N LEU A 107 18.98 -10.99 -1.33
CA LEU A 107 20.02 -11.95 -0.95
C LEU A 107 20.58 -12.65 -2.20
N LYS A 108 21.90 -12.60 -2.35
CA LYS A 108 22.61 -13.18 -3.47
C LYS A 108 23.07 -14.63 -3.22
N THR A 109 23.07 -15.07 -1.96
CA THR A 109 23.47 -16.42 -1.58
C THR A 109 22.44 -17.43 -2.03
N GLY A 110 22.85 -18.30 -2.97
CA GLY A 110 22.02 -19.40 -3.48
C GLY A 110 21.81 -20.52 -2.44
N LEU A 111 20.81 -21.38 -2.70
CA LEU A 111 20.41 -22.52 -1.86
C LEU A 111 21.57 -23.38 -1.35
N LEU A 112 22.62 -23.60 -2.16
CA LEU A 112 23.80 -24.40 -1.79
C LEU A 112 24.68 -23.71 -0.73
N ALA A 113 24.78 -22.38 -0.76
CA ALA A 113 25.53 -21.61 0.25
C ALA A 113 24.75 -21.47 1.58
N SER A 114 23.42 -21.56 1.53
CA SER A 114 22.54 -21.56 2.72
C SER A 114 22.62 -22.87 3.51
N LEU A 115 22.98 -23.99 2.87
CA LEU A 115 23.19 -25.28 3.52
C LEU A 115 24.46 -25.29 4.39
N CYS A 116 25.47 -24.48 4.02
CA CYS A 116 26.67 -24.28 4.83
C CYS A 116 26.53 -22.92 5.54
N TYR A 117 25.93 -22.91 6.73
CA TYR A 117 25.66 -21.70 7.56
C TYR A 117 26.94 -20.93 7.98
N TRP A 118 28.11 -21.31 7.47
CA TRP A 118 29.42 -20.74 7.77
C TRP A 118 29.97 -19.99 6.54
N GLY A 119 30.49 -18.78 6.75
CA GLY A 119 31.20 -18.02 5.74
C GLY A 119 30.37 -16.88 5.10
N PRO A 120 30.27 -16.80 3.76
CA PRO A 120 29.65 -15.67 3.07
C PRO A 120 28.17 -15.46 3.41
N ALA A 121 27.38 -16.53 3.52
CA ALA A 121 25.95 -16.47 3.85
C ALA A 121 25.71 -15.86 5.24
N HIS A 122 26.47 -16.27 6.25
CA HIS A 122 26.40 -15.70 7.60
C HIS A 122 26.77 -14.21 7.62
N ARG A 123 27.80 -13.81 6.85
CA ARG A 123 28.19 -12.39 6.75
C ARG A 123 27.11 -11.55 6.08
N GLU A 124 26.49 -12.06 5.03
CA GLU A 124 25.40 -11.38 4.31
C GLU A 124 24.17 -11.24 5.22
N GLU A 125 23.80 -12.28 5.96
CA GLU A 125 22.69 -12.22 6.93
C GLU A 125 22.96 -11.23 8.05
N MET A 126 24.17 -11.21 8.62
CA MET A 126 24.55 -10.27 9.68
C MET A 126 24.62 -8.83 9.17
N ALA A 127 25.00 -8.62 7.91
CA ALA A 127 24.99 -7.31 7.28
C ALA A 127 23.53 -6.83 7.04
N LEU A 128 22.68 -7.72 6.53
CA LEU A 128 21.25 -7.46 6.35
C LEU A 128 20.59 -7.11 7.70
N ARG A 129 20.83 -7.93 8.73
CA ARG A 129 20.28 -7.68 10.07
C ARG A 129 20.66 -6.29 10.58
N ARG A 130 21.96 -5.95 10.57
CA ARG A 130 22.43 -4.63 11.00
C ARG A 130 21.79 -3.49 10.24
N LYS A 131 21.59 -3.69 8.94
CA LYS A 131 20.95 -2.70 8.08
C LYS A 131 19.47 -2.53 8.42
N VAL A 132 18.73 -3.63 8.58
CA VAL A 132 17.32 -3.60 9.00
C VAL A 132 17.18 -2.96 10.38
N GLU A 133 18.05 -3.30 11.33
CA GLU A 133 18.02 -2.70 12.69
C GLU A 133 18.22 -1.19 12.61
N LYS A 134 19.21 -0.71 11.87
CA LYS A 134 19.56 0.72 11.80
C LYS A 134 18.63 1.55 10.93
N GLU A 135 18.21 1.03 9.76
CA GLU A 135 17.48 1.82 8.76
C GLU A 135 15.97 1.69 8.88
N ILE A 136 15.46 0.63 9.51
CA ILE A 136 14.02 0.35 9.55
C ILE A 136 13.49 0.26 10.98
N ILE A 137 14.14 -0.52 11.85
CA ILE A 137 13.70 -0.71 13.25
C ILE A 137 13.78 0.60 14.01
N ASP A 138 14.93 1.29 13.93
CA ASP A 138 15.14 2.58 14.58
C ASP A 138 14.18 3.62 14.04
N PHE A 139 14.03 3.70 12.70
CA PHE A 139 13.13 4.63 12.02
C PHE A 139 11.65 4.45 12.42
N LEU A 140 11.17 3.21 12.52
CA LEU A 140 9.78 2.91 12.90
C LEU A 140 9.55 2.87 14.42
N GLU A 141 10.59 3.17 15.23
CA GLU A 141 10.51 3.22 16.70
C GLU A 141 10.03 1.89 17.32
N ILE A 142 10.56 0.76 16.81
CA ILE A 142 10.15 -0.59 17.23
C ILE A 142 11.28 -1.42 17.84
N GLU A 143 12.37 -0.79 18.35
CA GLU A 143 13.51 -1.48 18.95
C GLU A 143 13.10 -2.35 20.14
N ALA A 144 12.21 -1.84 20.98
CA ALA A 144 11.77 -2.52 22.20
C ALA A 144 11.09 -3.86 21.89
N ILE A 145 10.41 -3.96 20.75
CA ILE A 145 9.61 -5.12 20.36
C ILE A 145 10.29 -6.00 19.29
N ARG A 146 11.47 -5.63 18.79
CA ARG A 146 12.10 -6.29 17.63
C ARG A 146 12.30 -7.79 17.76
N LYS A 147 12.43 -8.30 19.00
CA LYS A 147 12.61 -9.73 19.32
C LYS A 147 11.32 -10.44 19.72
N LEU A 148 10.22 -9.71 19.90
CA LEU A 148 8.94 -10.29 20.29
C LEU A 148 8.23 -10.94 19.09
N PRO A 149 7.52 -12.05 19.30
CA PRO A 149 6.66 -12.64 18.27
C PRO A 149 5.57 -11.64 17.85
N VAL A 150 5.39 -11.45 16.55
CA VAL A 150 4.44 -10.46 16.04
C VAL A 150 3.00 -10.75 16.49
N GLY A 151 2.64 -12.02 16.67
CA GLY A 151 1.32 -12.40 17.16
C GLY A 151 0.96 -11.91 18.55
N SER A 152 1.95 -11.47 19.37
CA SER A 152 1.75 -10.92 20.72
C SER A 152 1.67 -9.38 20.74
N LEU A 153 1.89 -8.72 19.61
CA LEU A 153 1.94 -7.26 19.52
C LEU A 153 0.54 -6.66 19.37
N ALA A 154 0.36 -5.44 19.87
CA ALA A 154 -0.80 -4.62 19.58
C ALA A 154 -0.92 -4.36 18.06
N TYR A 155 -2.13 -4.09 17.59
CA TYR A 155 -2.44 -3.99 16.16
C TYR A 155 -1.60 -2.90 15.46
N GLY A 156 -1.48 -1.71 16.04
CA GLY A 156 -0.68 -0.62 15.48
C GLY A 156 0.81 -1.02 15.33
N LEU A 157 1.38 -1.73 16.30
CA LEU A 157 2.76 -2.25 16.19
C LEU A 157 2.90 -3.32 15.10
N GLN A 158 1.89 -4.17 14.90
CA GLN A 158 1.88 -5.11 13.78
C GLN A 158 1.89 -4.37 12.43
N LYS A 159 1.12 -3.29 12.30
CA LYS A 159 1.12 -2.43 11.10
C LYS A 159 2.48 -1.76 10.85
N ARG A 160 3.17 -1.30 11.92
CA ARG A 160 4.55 -0.79 11.78
C ARG A 160 5.51 -1.89 11.29
N VAL A 161 5.40 -3.11 11.78
CA VAL A 161 6.21 -4.26 11.30
C VAL A 161 5.90 -4.58 9.84
N GLU A 162 4.63 -4.52 9.42
CA GLU A 162 4.22 -4.73 8.02
C GLU A 162 4.83 -3.66 7.10
N LEU A 163 4.77 -2.38 7.52
CA LEU A 163 5.42 -1.28 6.81
C LEU A 163 6.93 -1.53 6.71
N GLY A 164 7.59 -1.89 7.82
CA GLY A 164 9.02 -2.21 7.84
C GLY A 164 9.39 -3.35 6.90
N ARG A 165 8.55 -4.38 6.79
CA ARG A 165 8.75 -5.46 5.82
C ARG A 165 8.66 -4.97 4.38
N ALA A 166 7.73 -4.08 4.08
CA ALA A 166 7.62 -3.50 2.74
C ALA A 166 8.82 -2.59 2.42
N LEU A 167 9.28 -1.78 3.37
CA LEU A 167 10.48 -0.93 3.23
C LEU A 167 11.76 -1.75 3.03
N ALA A 168 11.87 -2.92 3.67
CA ALA A 168 13.02 -3.81 3.51
C ALA A 168 13.22 -4.31 2.08
N MET A 169 12.16 -4.30 1.26
CA MET A 169 12.23 -4.57 -0.18
C MET A 169 12.91 -3.43 -0.97
N ARG A 170 13.15 -2.25 -0.35
CA ARG A 170 13.66 -1.04 -0.99
C ARG A 170 12.86 -0.69 -2.26
N PRO A 171 11.57 -0.53 -2.14
CA PRO A 171 10.74 -0.24 -3.29
C PRO A 171 11.03 1.16 -3.85
N LYS A 172 10.75 1.38 -5.13
CA LYS A 172 10.69 2.69 -5.77
C LYS A 172 9.33 3.34 -5.61
N ILE A 173 8.30 2.51 -5.49
CA ILE A 173 6.92 2.89 -5.20
C ILE A 173 6.34 1.96 -4.16
N LEU A 174 5.66 2.52 -3.16
CA LEU A 174 4.98 1.79 -2.10
C LEU A 174 3.46 1.92 -2.26
N LEU A 175 2.79 0.78 -2.44
CA LEU A 175 1.33 0.70 -2.51
C LEU A 175 0.78 0.36 -1.12
N MET A 176 -0.07 1.21 -0.55
CA MET A 176 -0.64 1.03 0.79
C MET A 176 -2.16 0.93 0.72
N ASP A 177 -2.72 -0.14 1.27
CA ASP A 177 -4.16 -0.40 1.28
C ASP A 177 -4.70 -0.22 2.70
N GLU A 178 -5.30 0.93 2.97
CA GLU A 178 -5.87 1.35 4.25
C GLU A 178 -4.87 1.22 5.43
N PRO A 179 -3.72 1.92 5.38
CA PRO A 179 -2.65 1.76 6.37
C PRO A 179 -3.06 2.11 7.80
N VAL A 180 -4.01 3.04 8.00
CA VAL A 180 -4.42 3.50 9.34
C VAL A 180 -5.73 2.87 9.83
N THR A 181 -6.40 2.07 9.02
CA THR A 181 -7.68 1.44 9.42
C THR A 181 -7.50 0.55 10.64
N GLY A 182 -8.35 0.78 11.67
CA GLY A 182 -8.34 0.02 12.92
C GLY A 182 -7.35 0.53 13.98
N MET A 183 -6.66 1.63 13.72
CA MET A 183 -5.77 2.32 14.66
C MET A 183 -6.54 3.34 15.51
N ASN A 184 -6.02 3.64 16.70
CA ASN A 184 -6.47 4.78 17.49
C ASN A 184 -5.88 6.09 16.93
N ALA A 185 -6.27 7.26 17.49
CA ALA A 185 -5.86 8.56 16.96
C ALA A 185 -4.34 8.77 17.01
N GLU A 186 -3.66 8.36 18.10
CA GLU A 186 -2.22 8.48 18.27
C GLU A 186 -1.47 7.57 17.27
N GLU A 187 -1.88 6.31 17.15
CA GLU A 187 -1.32 5.37 16.18
C GLU A 187 -1.52 5.85 14.73
N THR A 188 -2.65 6.51 14.45
CA THR A 188 -2.94 7.09 13.12
C THR A 188 -2.00 8.26 12.81
N GLU A 189 -1.79 9.17 13.77
CA GLU A 189 -0.88 10.30 13.62
C GLU A 189 0.58 9.82 13.44
N ASP A 190 1.01 8.82 14.21
CA ASP A 190 2.33 8.21 14.03
C ASP A 190 2.49 7.57 12.65
N MET A 191 1.49 6.83 12.16
CA MET A 191 1.57 6.20 10.85
C MET A 191 1.59 7.26 9.72
N ALA A 192 0.80 8.32 9.85
CA ALA A 192 0.82 9.44 8.91
C ALA A 192 2.20 10.13 8.88
N ARG A 193 2.81 10.35 10.06
CA ARG A 193 4.17 10.87 10.17
C ARG A 193 5.19 9.95 9.49
N PHE A 194 5.16 8.64 9.75
CA PHE A 194 6.07 7.70 9.06
C PHE A 194 5.90 7.71 7.55
N ILE A 195 4.67 7.86 7.04
CA ILE A 195 4.43 7.95 5.59
C ILE A 195 5.08 9.22 5.01
N LEU A 196 4.94 10.37 5.68
CA LEU A 196 5.58 11.62 5.27
C LEU A 196 7.10 11.53 5.35
N ASP A 197 7.65 11.04 6.46
CA ASP A 197 9.10 10.89 6.65
C ASP A 197 9.72 9.97 5.58
N ILE A 198 9.05 8.87 5.23
CA ILE A 198 9.47 7.97 4.13
C ILE A 198 9.46 8.71 2.79
N ASN A 199 8.44 9.49 2.52
CA ASN A 199 8.35 10.27 1.28
C ASN A 199 9.44 11.34 1.22
N GLU A 200 9.59 12.15 2.26
CA GLU A 200 10.49 13.30 2.29
C GLU A 200 11.98 12.89 2.36
N GLU A 201 12.34 11.97 3.28
CA GLU A 201 13.72 11.58 3.51
C GLU A 201 14.27 10.63 2.44
N HIS A 202 13.41 9.77 1.88
CA HIS A 202 13.82 8.76 0.91
C HIS A 202 13.33 9.05 -0.51
N ASN A 203 12.63 10.17 -0.74
CA ASN A 203 11.99 10.50 -2.01
C ASN A 203 11.14 9.35 -2.55
N MET A 204 10.47 8.64 -1.62
CA MET A 204 9.67 7.45 -1.91
C MET A 204 8.33 7.87 -2.52
N THR A 205 8.01 7.32 -3.67
CA THR A 205 6.67 7.48 -4.25
C THR A 205 5.68 6.58 -3.52
N ILE A 206 4.55 7.12 -3.11
CA ILE A 206 3.54 6.40 -2.34
C ILE A 206 2.20 6.49 -3.04
N VAL A 207 1.53 5.35 -3.22
CA VAL A 207 0.12 5.29 -3.62
C VAL A 207 -0.65 4.67 -2.47
N LEU A 208 -1.59 5.40 -1.90
CA LEU A 208 -2.36 4.91 -0.78
C LEU A 208 -3.87 4.92 -1.05
N ILE A 209 -4.57 3.91 -0.54
CA ILE A 209 -6.02 3.92 -0.42
C ILE A 209 -6.32 4.28 1.02
N GLU A 210 -7.13 5.28 1.23
CA GLU A 210 -7.64 5.67 2.54
C GLU A 210 -9.07 6.20 2.45
N HIS A 211 -9.74 6.21 3.59
CA HIS A 211 -11.07 6.76 3.75
C HIS A 211 -11.16 7.81 4.87
N ASP A 212 -10.09 7.96 5.66
CA ASP A 212 -9.95 9.04 6.63
C ASP A 212 -9.53 10.32 5.91
N MET A 213 -10.50 11.23 5.74
CA MET A 213 -10.28 12.50 5.04
C MET A 213 -9.22 13.37 5.70
N LYS A 214 -9.10 13.31 7.05
CA LYS A 214 -8.08 14.09 7.77
C LYS A 214 -6.68 13.63 7.34
N VAL A 215 -6.43 12.32 7.38
CA VAL A 215 -5.15 11.74 6.96
C VAL A 215 -4.84 12.10 5.50
N ILE A 216 -5.83 11.96 4.61
CA ILE A 216 -5.66 12.27 3.19
C ILE A 216 -5.27 13.72 2.96
N MET A 217 -5.98 14.66 3.63
CA MET A 217 -5.70 16.09 3.52
C MET A 217 -4.32 16.47 4.06
N ASP A 218 -3.86 15.77 5.11
CA ASP A 218 -2.61 16.09 5.80
C ASP A 218 -1.37 15.56 5.04
N ILE A 219 -1.49 14.43 4.30
CA ILE A 219 -0.31 13.76 3.74
C ILE A 219 -0.27 13.64 2.22
N SER A 220 -1.36 13.93 1.49
CA SER A 220 -1.42 13.65 0.05
C SER A 220 -1.13 14.90 -0.79
N ASP A 221 -0.30 14.75 -1.82
CA ASP A 221 -0.08 15.81 -2.83
C ASP A 221 -1.24 15.89 -3.81
N ARG A 222 -1.78 14.72 -4.18
CA ARG A 222 -2.87 14.61 -5.17
C ARG A 222 -3.78 13.43 -4.85
N VAL A 223 -5.06 13.61 -5.14
CA VAL A 223 -6.13 12.66 -4.83
C VAL A 223 -6.89 12.29 -6.10
N LEU A 224 -7.06 10.99 -6.33
CA LEU A 224 -7.96 10.41 -7.31
C LEU A 224 -9.24 9.94 -6.62
N VAL A 225 -10.38 10.38 -7.07
CA VAL A 225 -11.69 9.92 -6.60
C VAL A 225 -12.28 8.91 -7.57
N LEU A 226 -12.59 7.73 -7.05
CA LEU A 226 -13.32 6.70 -7.78
C LEU A 226 -14.77 6.64 -7.32
N ASN A 227 -15.65 6.40 -8.27
CA ASN A 227 -17.05 6.09 -8.01
C ASN A 227 -17.55 5.06 -9.04
N PHE A 228 -18.14 3.96 -8.57
CA PHE A 228 -18.62 2.86 -9.43
C PHE A 228 -17.62 2.43 -10.52
N GLY A 229 -16.36 2.29 -10.15
CA GLY A 229 -15.30 1.83 -11.06
C GLY A 229 -14.79 2.87 -12.06
N GLN A 230 -15.22 4.11 -11.98
CA GLN A 230 -14.81 5.19 -12.86
C GLN A 230 -14.13 6.32 -12.11
N LYS A 231 -13.26 7.05 -12.78
CA LYS A 231 -12.65 8.27 -12.27
C LYS A 231 -13.68 9.39 -12.23
N LEU A 232 -13.99 9.88 -11.01
CA LEU A 232 -14.92 10.97 -10.80
C LEU A 232 -14.22 12.33 -10.81
N ALA A 233 -13.09 12.43 -10.13
CA ALA A 233 -12.29 13.65 -10.03
C ALA A 233 -10.82 13.28 -9.74
N GLU A 234 -9.91 14.21 -10.04
CA GLU A 234 -8.50 14.16 -9.69
C GLU A 234 -7.98 15.57 -9.48
N GLY A 235 -7.23 15.82 -8.42
CA GLY A 235 -6.69 17.13 -8.11
C GLY A 235 -6.02 17.18 -6.75
N LYS A 236 -5.71 18.39 -6.28
CA LYS A 236 -5.22 18.59 -4.92
C LYS A 236 -6.32 18.24 -3.91
N PRO A 237 -5.94 17.81 -2.69
CA PRO A 237 -6.91 17.43 -1.65
C PRO A 237 -8.00 18.50 -1.44
N GLU A 238 -7.63 19.81 -1.37
CA GLU A 238 -8.55 20.91 -1.14
C GLU A 238 -9.58 21.07 -2.26
N ASP A 239 -9.14 20.90 -3.53
CA ASP A 239 -9.99 21.02 -4.71
C ASP A 239 -10.99 19.86 -4.77
N VAL A 240 -10.51 18.65 -4.48
CA VAL A 240 -11.33 17.44 -4.46
C VAL A 240 -12.39 17.49 -3.35
N GLN A 241 -12.04 17.99 -2.17
CA GLN A 241 -12.95 18.10 -1.04
C GLN A 241 -14.15 19.02 -1.35
N GLN A 242 -13.95 20.04 -2.18
CA GLN A 242 -14.98 21.01 -2.56
C GLN A 242 -15.74 20.61 -3.85
N HIS A 243 -15.35 19.51 -4.51
CA HIS A 243 -15.94 19.12 -5.78
C HIS A 243 -17.39 18.62 -5.60
N PRO A 244 -18.40 19.23 -6.27
CA PRO A 244 -19.81 18.95 -6.00
C PRO A 244 -20.20 17.47 -6.20
N GLU A 245 -19.66 16.81 -7.21
CA GLU A 245 -19.96 15.40 -7.47
C GLU A 245 -19.31 14.47 -6.46
N VAL A 246 -18.13 14.82 -5.93
CA VAL A 246 -17.47 14.09 -4.85
C VAL A 246 -18.31 14.16 -3.60
N ILE A 247 -18.73 15.35 -3.20
CA ILE A 247 -19.63 15.57 -2.05
C ILE A 247 -20.91 14.74 -2.20
N LYS A 248 -21.52 14.74 -3.38
CA LYS A 248 -22.74 13.99 -3.68
C LYS A 248 -22.54 12.47 -3.58
N ALA A 249 -21.40 11.94 -4.08
CA ALA A 249 -21.06 10.52 -3.98
C ALA A 249 -20.96 10.06 -2.53
N TYR A 250 -20.30 10.82 -1.67
CA TYR A 250 -20.16 10.50 -0.24
C TYR A 250 -21.45 10.73 0.56
N LEU A 251 -22.27 11.74 0.24
CA LEU A 251 -23.57 11.97 0.88
C LEU A 251 -24.60 10.89 0.52
N GLY A 252 -24.52 10.36 -0.69
CA GLY A 252 -25.35 9.24 -1.14
C GLY A 252 -25.14 7.98 -0.30
N GLU A 253 -23.90 7.68 0.08
CA GLU A 253 -23.56 6.56 0.98
C GLU A 253 -24.15 6.74 2.40
N LYS A 254 -24.07 7.95 2.98
CA LYS A 254 -24.65 8.23 4.30
C LYS A 254 -26.16 8.03 4.32
N LYS A 255 -26.86 8.36 3.25
CA LYS A 255 -28.31 8.10 3.13
C LYS A 255 -28.64 6.62 2.98
N ALA A 256 -27.85 5.86 2.23
CA ALA A 256 -28.03 4.42 2.06
C ALA A 256 -27.78 3.65 3.38
N ARG A 257 -26.79 4.04 4.18
CA ARG A 257 -26.52 3.44 5.51
C ARG A 257 -27.61 3.75 6.53
N ASN A 258 -28.18 4.95 6.52
CA ASN A 258 -29.24 5.37 7.47
C ASN A 258 -30.65 4.90 7.05
N GLY A 259 -30.85 4.45 5.80
CA GLY A 259 -32.14 4.00 5.27
C GLY A 259 -32.47 2.52 5.52
N HIS A 260 -31.57 1.74 6.11
CA HIS A 260 -31.79 0.32 6.40
C HIS A 260 -32.15 0.12 7.89
N ILE A 261 -33.31 0.67 8.30
CA ILE A 261 -33.98 0.22 9.53
C ILE A 261 -34.90 -0.92 9.07
N PRO A 262 -34.70 -2.18 9.51
CA PRO A 262 -35.70 -3.23 9.25
C PRO A 262 -36.96 -2.84 10.01
N SER A 263 -38.06 -2.63 9.32
CA SER A 263 -39.37 -2.56 9.95
C SER A 263 -39.63 -3.91 10.64
N ALA A 264 -39.66 -3.93 11.96
CA ALA A 264 -40.13 -5.07 12.72
C ALA A 264 -41.55 -5.39 12.27
N ALA A 265 -41.73 -6.55 11.67
CA ALA A 265 -43.02 -7.12 11.35
C ALA A 265 -43.78 -7.40 12.62
N ARG A 266 -45.03 -7.01 12.61
CA ARG A 266 -46.07 -7.49 13.54
C ARG A 266 -46.42 -8.94 13.27
#